data_bec41e4f462ebaeb61e87c871a674657
#
_entry.id   bec41e4f462ebaeb61e87c871a674657
#
_cell.length_a   1.000
_cell.length_b   1.000
_cell.length_c   1.000
_cell.angle_alpha   90.00
_cell.angle_beta   90.00
_cell.angle_gamma   90.00
#
_symmetry.space_group_name_H-M   'P 1'
#
loop_
_entity.id
_entity.type
_entity.pdbx_description
1 polymer ?
#
loop_
_entity_poly.entity_id
_entity_poly.type
_entity_poly.pdbx_seq_one_letter_code
_entity_poly.pdbx_strand_id
1 'polypeptide(L)'
;MVPEGRRIFSRLTVGENLEMGAYTRKRGPELAADLERVFTLFPRLKERRSQVGGTLSGGEQQMLATGRALMAHPRLLLMDEPSMGLAPVLVESIFDTIIEINKEGTTILLVEQNALMALTVASRGYVLETGEIVIQDSAAKLKDNKIIQKSYLGME
;
A
#
# COMPACT_ATOMS: atom_id res chain seq x y z
N MET A 1 -7.71 1.33 -5.04
CA MET A 1 -6.41 1.88 -5.43
C MET A 1 -5.90 2.81 -4.34
N VAL A 2 -4.61 2.75 -4.03
CA VAL A 2 -3.86 3.70 -3.19
C VAL A 2 -2.98 4.51 -4.13
N PRO A 3 -3.36 5.75 -4.49
CA PRO A 3 -2.60 6.57 -5.42
C PRO A 3 -1.38 7.21 -4.76
N GLU A 4 -0.42 7.61 -5.58
CA GLU A 4 0.69 8.46 -5.17
C GLU A 4 0.19 9.71 -4.42
N GLY A 5 0.94 10.17 -3.43
CA GLY A 5 0.59 11.34 -2.62
C GLY A 5 -0.58 11.12 -1.66
N ARG A 6 -0.93 9.85 -1.34
CA ARG A 6 -1.92 9.41 -0.34
C ARG A 6 -3.37 9.77 -0.67
N ARG A 7 -3.64 10.96 -1.19
CA ARG A 7 -4.96 11.47 -1.64
C ARG A 7 -6.09 11.19 -0.63
N ILE A 8 -5.83 11.41 0.65
CA ILE A 8 -6.86 11.34 1.70
C ILE A 8 -7.78 12.56 1.65
N PHE A 9 -8.96 12.45 2.24
CA PHE A 9 -9.86 13.58 2.46
C PHE A 9 -9.41 14.32 3.72
N SER A 10 -8.57 15.34 3.56
CA SER A 10 -7.86 16.03 4.65
C SER A 10 -8.79 16.73 5.65
N ARG A 11 -10.02 17.08 5.27
CA ARG A 11 -11.03 17.73 6.12
C ARG A 11 -11.94 16.74 6.84
N LEU A 12 -11.95 15.47 6.43
CA LEU A 12 -12.72 14.42 7.07
C LEU A 12 -11.89 13.76 8.18
N THR A 13 -12.58 13.19 9.15
CA THR A 13 -11.97 12.36 10.20
C THR A 13 -11.41 11.05 9.60
N VAL A 14 -10.60 10.34 10.37
CA VAL A 14 -10.13 8.99 10.01
C VAL A 14 -11.31 8.07 9.74
N GLY A 15 -12.31 8.05 10.63
CA GLY A 15 -13.51 7.21 10.46
C GLY A 15 -14.25 7.52 9.16
N GLU A 16 -14.52 8.80 8.89
CA GLU A 16 -15.20 9.24 7.66
C GLU A 16 -14.39 8.90 6.39
N ASN A 17 -13.06 9.04 6.42
CA ASN A 17 -12.20 8.59 5.32
C ASN A 17 -12.37 7.11 5.04
N LEU A 18 -12.39 6.26 6.08
CA LEU A 18 -12.60 4.81 5.93
C LEU A 18 -14.00 4.51 5.38
N GLU A 19 -15.04 5.17 5.89
CA GLU A 19 -16.41 5.02 5.38
C GLU A 19 -16.53 5.40 3.90
N MET A 20 -15.81 6.43 3.44
CA MET A 20 -15.75 6.80 2.03
C MET A 20 -15.17 5.69 1.15
N GLY A 21 -14.25 4.88 1.67
CA GLY A 21 -13.72 3.70 0.97
C GLY A 21 -14.78 2.64 0.68
N ALA A 22 -15.82 2.58 1.50
CA ALA A 22 -16.94 1.65 1.37
C ALA A 22 -18.19 2.25 0.70
N TYR A 23 -18.08 3.42 0.08
CA TYR A 23 -19.24 4.19 -0.42
C TYR A 23 -20.19 3.40 -1.33
N THR A 24 -19.66 2.50 -2.14
CA THR A 24 -20.48 1.67 -3.06
C THR A 24 -21.02 0.39 -2.42
N ARG A 25 -20.68 0.12 -1.16
CA ARG A 25 -21.07 -1.12 -0.46
C ARG A 25 -22.31 -0.92 0.41
N LYS A 26 -23.09 -1.98 0.55
CA LYS A 26 -24.24 -1.97 1.49
C LYS A 26 -23.73 -2.03 2.92
N ARG A 27 -24.39 -1.29 3.81
CA ARG A 27 -24.15 -1.39 5.25
C ARG A 27 -24.57 -2.77 5.76
N GLY A 28 -23.74 -3.38 6.58
CA GLY A 28 -24.00 -4.71 7.11
C GLY A 28 -22.83 -5.28 7.92
N PRO A 29 -22.96 -6.51 8.42
CA PRO A 29 -21.93 -7.17 9.23
C PRO A 29 -20.56 -7.27 8.56
N GLU A 30 -20.54 -7.51 7.24
CA GLU A 30 -19.31 -7.59 6.45
C GLU A 30 -18.52 -6.28 6.47
N LEU A 31 -19.22 -5.13 6.37
CA LEU A 31 -18.58 -3.83 6.43
C LEU A 31 -17.98 -3.54 7.81
N ALA A 32 -18.66 -3.96 8.86
CA ALA A 32 -18.14 -3.86 10.22
C ALA A 32 -16.91 -4.75 10.43
N ALA A 33 -16.90 -5.96 9.87
CA ALA A 33 -15.75 -6.86 9.91
C ALA A 33 -14.55 -6.28 9.16
N ASP A 34 -14.75 -5.68 7.97
CA ASP A 34 -13.68 -5.03 7.22
C ASP A 34 -13.11 -3.81 7.97
N LEU A 35 -13.95 -3.05 8.67
CA LEU A 35 -13.49 -1.94 9.48
C LEU A 35 -12.61 -2.41 10.65
N GLU A 36 -13.02 -3.48 11.36
CA GLU A 36 -12.20 -4.06 12.44
C GLU A 36 -10.91 -4.68 11.89
N ARG A 37 -10.94 -5.30 10.70
CA ARG A 37 -9.74 -5.76 9.99
C ARG A 37 -8.77 -4.60 9.73
N VAL A 38 -9.26 -3.47 9.22
CA VAL A 38 -8.43 -2.27 8.98
C VAL A 38 -7.83 -1.76 10.30
N PHE A 39 -8.58 -1.76 11.39
CA PHE A 39 -8.08 -1.35 12.69
C PHE A 39 -7.10 -2.36 13.30
N THR A 40 -7.19 -3.63 12.95
CA THR A 40 -6.20 -4.65 13.33
C THR A 40 -4.88 -4.43 12.60
N LEU A 41 -4.93 -4.17 11.29
CA LEU A 41 -3.75 -3.84 10.49
C LEU A 41 -3.12 -2.49 10.89
N PHE A 42 -3.95 -1.53 11.29
CA PHE A 42 -3.54 -0.16 11.61
C PHE A 42 -4.11 0.31 12.96
N PRO A 43 -3.61 -0.18 14.11
CA PRO A 43 -4.16 0.17 15.44
C PRO A 43 -4.18 1.67 15.70
N ARG A 44 -3.20 2.43 15.17
CA ARG A 44 -3.14 3.88 15.28
C ARG A 44 -4.34 4.58 14.66
N LEU A 45 -4.93 4.04 13.61
CA LEU A 45 -6.15 4.60 13.02
C LEU A 45 -7.36 4.40 13.94
N LYS A 46 -7.41 3.30 14.69
CA LYS A 46 -8.47 3.06 15.70
C LYS A 46 -8.42 4.09 16.82
N GLU A 47 -7.21 4.31 17.37
CA GLU A 47 -6.96 5.29 18.43
C GLU A 47 -7.34 6.72 18.00
N ARG A 48 -7.17 7.03 16.72
CA ARG A 48 -7.35 8.35 16.12
C ARG A 48 -8.62 8.47 15.28
N ARG A 49 -9.60 7.59 15.47
CA ARG A 49 -10.80 7.49 14.63
C ARG A 49 -11.53 8.82 14.43
N SER A 50 -11.59 9.66 15.48
CA SER A 50 -12.26 10.97 15.45
C SER A 50 -11.32 12.11 15.02
N GLN A 51 -10.03 11.85 14.81
CA GLN A 51 -9.06 12.87 14.41
C GLN A 51 -9.21 13.21 12.93
N VAL A 52 -9.08 14.51 12.60
CA VAL A 52 -9.11 14.99 11.21
C VAL A 52 -7.90 14.47 10.45
N GLY A 53 -8.12 13.83 9.30
CA GLY A 53 -7.09 13.15 8.51
C GLY A 53 -5.91 14.02 8.11
N GLY A 54 -6.15 15.30 7.80
CA GLY A 54 -5.10 16.25 7.45
C GLY A 54 -4.10 16.56 8.57
N THR A 55 -4.43 16.24 9.83
CA THR A 55 -3.57 16.46 11.00
C THR A 55 -2.70 15.25 11.37
N LEU A 56 -2.86 14.14 10.64
CA LEU A 56 -2.07 12.93 10.81
C LEU A 56 -0.64 13.14 10.27
N SER A 57 0.31 12.39 10.81
CA SER A 57 1.66 12.27 10.23
C SER A 57 1.61 11.64 8.84
N GLY A 58 2.68 11.83 8.04
CA GLY A 58 2.73 11.26 6.69
C GLY A 58 2.54 9.75 6.63
N GLY A 59 3.11 9.00 7.59
CA GLY A 59 2.91 7.55 7.70
C GLY A 59 1.48 7.17 8.07
N GLU A 60 0.87 7.87 9.03
CA GLU A 60 -0.53 7.64 9.40
C GLU A 60 -1.49 7.98 8.25
N GLN A 61 -1.19 9.00 7.44
CA GLN A 61 -1.95 9.30 6.22
C GLN A 61 -1.82 8.19 5.18
N GLN A 62 -0.64 7.56 5.06
CA GLN A 62 -0.43 6.42 4.17
C GLN A 62 -1.22 5.18 4.65
N MET A 63 -1.20 4.91 5.96
CA MET A 63 -2.03 3.87 6.58
C MET A 63 -3.52 4.13 6.32
N LEU A 64 -3.97 5.39 6.46
CA LEU A 64 -5.35 5.79 6.19
C LEU A 64 -5.75 5.60 4.73
N ALA A 65 -4.88 5.97 3.78
CA ALA A 65 -5.12 5.77 2.35
C ALA A 65 -5.25 4.27 2.00
N THR A 66 -4.38 3.44 2.58
CA THR A 66 -4.42 1.97 2.41
C THR A 66 -5.68 1.38 3.07
N GLY A 67 -5.97 1.74 4.31
CA GLY A 67 -7.18 1.31 5.02
C GLY A 67 -8.45 1.68 4.25
N ARG A 68 -8.54 2.91 3.74
CA ARG A 68 -9.66 3.36 2.91
C ARG A 68 -9.82 2.49 1.65
N ALA A 69 -8.73 2.11 1.00
CA ALA A 69 -8.79 1.25 -0.18
C ALA A 69 -9.25 -0.18 0.19
N LEU A 70 -8.86 -0.70 1.36
CA LEU A 70 -9.28 -2.01 1.86
C LEU A 70 -10.78 -2.06 2.21
N MET A 71 -11.38 -0.93 2.63
CA MET A 71 -12.82 -0.84 2.90
C MET A 71 -13.70 -1.14 1.69
N ALA A 72 -13.16 -1.07 0.47
CA ALA A 72 -13.85 -1.53 -0.75
C ALA A 72 -13.89 -3.06 -0.90
N HIS A 73 -13.28 -3.82 0.01
CA HIS A 73 -13.10 -5.29 -0.05
C HIS A 73 -12.52 -5.75 -1.42
N PRO A 74 -11.35 -5.23 -1.83
CA PRO A 74 -10.86 -5.44 -3.18
C PRO A 74 -10.27 -6.85 -3.35
N ARG A 75 -10.51 -7.45 -4.52
CA ARG A 75 -9.79 -8.65 -4.97
C ARG A 75 -8.40 -8.31 -5.52
N LEU A 76 -8.25 -7.08 -6.04
CA LEU A 76 -7.00 -6.52 -6.55
C LEU A 76 -6.80 -5.12 -5.95
N LEU A 77 -5.70 -4.93 -5.24
CA LEU A 77 -5.27 -3.64 -4.69
C LEU A 77 -4.12 -3.07 -5.53
N LEU A 78 -4.34 -1.90 -6.12
CA LEU A 78 -3.31 -1.15 -6.83
C LEU A 78 -2.66 -0.18 -5.85
N MET A 79 -1.34 -0.19 -5.73
CA MET A 79 -0.57 0.71 -4.85
C MET A 79 0.51 1.41 -5.67
N ASP A 80 0.48 2.74 -5.65
CA ASP A 80 1.37 3.59 -6.43
C ASP A 80 2.30 4.34 -5.47
N GLU A 81 3.56 3.96 -5.47
CA GLU A 81 4.66 4.45 -4.63
C GLU A 81 4.28 4.64 -3.14
N PRO A 82 3.74 3.60 -2.47
CA PRO A 82 3.24 3.72 -1.10
C PRO A 82 4.33 4.04 -0.07
N SER A 83 5.60 3.79 -0.38
CA SER A 83 6.73 4.09 0.52
C SER A 83 7.31 5.50 0.35
N MET A 84 6.91 6.24 -0.70
CA MET A 84 7.52 7.51 -1.05
C MET A 84 7.37 8.57 0.06
N GLY A 85 8.50 9.21 0.41
CA GLY A 85 8.54 10.28 1.41
C GLY A 85 8.25 9.83 2.85
N LEU A 86 8.42 8.54 3.15
CA LEU A 86 8.32 8.00 4.49
C LEU A 86 9.71 7.81 5.13
N ALA A 87 9.76 7.87 6.46
CA ALA A 87 10.94 7.49 7.21
C ALA A 87 11.22 5.98 7.07
N PRO A 88 12.49 5.51 7.11
CA PRO A 88 12.84 4.10 6.87
C PRO A 88 12.02 3.09 7.68
N VAL A 89 11.81 3.33 8.96
CA VAL A 89 11.00 2.47 9.84
C VAL A 89 9.54 2.34 9.36
N LEU A 90 8.98 3.42 8.78
CA LEU A 90 7.63 3.39 8.24
C LEU A 90 7.57 2.69 6.87
N VAL A 91 8.65 2.76 6.10
CA VAL A 91 8.78 1.98 4.85
C VAL A 91 8.67 0.49 5.16
N GLU A 92 9.46 -0.03 6.11
CA GLU A 92 9.40 -1.42 6.54
C GLU A 92 7.98 -1.81 6.97
N SER A 93 7.34 -1.00 7.81
CA SER A 93 5.97 -1.24 8.28
C SER A 93 4.94 -1.30 7.13
N ILE A 94 5.09 -0.48 6.09
CA ILE A 94 4.21 -0.53 4.92
C ILE A 94 4.41 -1.82 4.14
N PHE A 95 5.66 -2.27 3.94
CA PHE A 95 5.94 -3.53 3.25
C PHE A 95 5.45 -4.75 4.04
N ASP A 96 5.59 -4.76 5.37
CA ASP A 96 5.00 -5.79 6.23
C ASP A 96 3.47 -5.83 6.06
N THR A 97 2.83 -4.67 6.04
CA THR A 97 1.38 -4.57 5.79
C THR A 97 0.99 -5.11 4.41
N ILE A 98 1.78 -4.84 3.36
CA ILE A 98 1.57 -5.38 2.01
C ILE A 98 1.60 -6.92 2.05
N ILE A 99 2.57 -7.49 2.76
CA ILE A 99 2.67 -8.95 2.93
C ILE A 99 1.42 -9.51 3.62
N GLU A 100 0.98 -8.90 4.72
CA GLU A 100 -0.21 -9.36 5.45
C GLU A 100 -1.49 -9.28 4.60
N ILE A 101 -1.71 -8.16 3.90
CA ILE A 101 -2.86 -8.00 2.99
C ILE A 101 -2.84 -9.08 1.89
N ASN A 102 -1.66 -9.40 1.36
CA ASN A 102 -1.54 -10.43 0.32
C ASN A 102 -1.78 -11.83 0.87
N LYS A 103 -1.26 -12.18 2.06
CA LYS A 103 -1.53 -13.46 2.75
C LYS A 103 -3.02 -13.70 3.00
N GLU A 104 -3.78 -12.65 3.24
CA GLU A 104 -5.24 -12.72 3.41
C GLU A 104 -6.00 -12.90 2.07
N GLY A 105 -5.29 -13.04 0.95
CA GLY A 105 -5.86 -13.37 -0.37
C GLY A 105 -6.11 -12.18 -1.28
N THR A 106 -5.76 -10.95 -0.89
CA THR A 106 -5.85 -9.79 -1.79
C THR A 106 -4.66 -9.79 -2.75
N THR A 107 -4.91 -9.83 -4.05
CA THR A 107 -3.86 -9.63 -5.07
C THR A 107 -3.39 -8.18 -5.05
N ILE A 108 -2.07 -7.95 -5.12
CA ILE A 108 -1.51 -6.60 -5.10
C ILE A 108 -0.72 -6.35 -6.39
N LEU A 109 -0.99 -5.24 -7.05
CA LEU A 109 -0.12 -4.63 -8.05
C LEU A 109 0.55 -3.42 -7.42
N LEU A 110 1.86 -3.56 -7.19
CA LEU A 110 2.70 -2.56 -6.53
C LEU A 110 3.57 -1.85 -7.56
N VAL A 111 3.49 -0.53 -7.62
CA VAL A 111 4.44 0.33 -8.33
C VAL A 111 5.36 0.95 -7.29
N GLU A 112 6.66 0.77 -7.42
CA GLU A 112 7.64 1.24 -6.46
C GLU A 112 8.97 1.61 -7.13
N GLN A 113 9.57 2.70 -6.68
CA GLN A 113 10.92 3.09 -7.05
C GLN A 113 11.96 2.31 -6.23
N ASN A 114 11.64 1.93 -5.00
CA ASN A 114 12.49 1.10 -4.15
C ASN A 114 12.44 -0.37 -4.63
N ALA A 115 13.17 -0.64 -5.73
CA ALA A 115 13.17 -1.93 -6.38
C ALA A 115 13.58 -3.09 -5.45
N LEU A 116 14.55 -2.84 -4.55
CA LEU A 116 15.00 -3.87 -3.60
C LEU A 116 13.86 -4.32 -2.69
N MET A 117 13.16 -3.38 -2.07
CA MET A 117 12.03 -3.68 -1.18
C MET A 117 10.87 -4.29 -1.97
N ALA A 118 10.52 -3.74 -3.13
CA ALA A 118 9.47 -4.30 -3.98
C ALA A 118 9.74 -5.76 -4.35
N LEU A 119 10.96 -6.10 -4.76
CA LEU A 119 11.35 -7.47 -5.12
C LEU A 119 11.42 -8.41 -3.90
N THR A 120 11.53 -7.91 -2.66
CA THR A 120 11.46 -8.79 -1.47
C THR A 120 10.06 -9.32 -1.22
N VAL A 121 9.03 -8.56 -1.57
CA VAL A 121 7.62 -8.92 -1.29
C VAL A 121 6.89 -9.46 -2.52
N ALA A 122 7.36 -9.13 -3.73
CA ALA A 122 6.74 -9.55 -4.97
C ALA A 122 7.07 -10.99 -5.36
N SER A 123 6.16 -11.67 -6.04
CA SER A 123 6.41 -12.95 -6.71
C SER A 123 6.96 -12.76 -8.13
N ARG A 124 6.59 -11.67 -8.80
CA ARG A 124 6.96 -11.32 -10.18
C ARG A 124 7.16 -9.81 -10.29
N GLY A 125 8.05 -9.38 -11.19
CA GLY A 125 8.28 -7.97 -11.46
C GLY A 125 8.31 -7.66 -12.95
N TYR A 126 8.04 -6.38 -13.24
CA TYR A 126 8.13 -5.75 -14.56
C TYR A 126 8.95 -4.48 -14.40
N VAL A 127 10.00 -4.31 -15.21
CA VAL A 127 10.80 -3.09 -15.25
C VAL A 127 10.32 -2.28 -16.42
N LEU A 128 9.93 -1.02 -16.15
CA LEU A 128 9.47 -0.08 -17.16
C LEU A 128 10.54 1.00 -17.37
N GLU A 129 10.82 1.28 -18.64
CA GLU A 129 11.63 2.43 -19.08
C GLU A 129 10.86 3.17 -20.17
N THR A 130 10.68 4.47 -20.00
CA THR A 130 10.02 5.34 -20.99
C THR A 130 8.65 4.80 -21.48
N GLY A 131 7.90 4.15 -20.57
CA GLY A 131 6.57 3.60 -20.87
C GLY A 131 6.56 2.19 -21.49
N GLU A 132 7.73 1.58 -21.71
CA GLU A 132 7.86 0.23 -22.25
C GLU A 132 8.37 -0.76 -21.20
N ILE A 133 7.87 -2.01 -21.24
CA ILE A 133 8.39 -3.09 -20.39
C ILE A 133 9.66 -3.62 -21.01
N VAL A 134 10.80 -3.32 -20.39
CA VAL A 134 12.14 -3.76 -20.88
C VAL A 134 12.55 -5.11 -20.31
N ILE A 135 12.15 -5.44 -19.09
CA ILE A 135 12.45 -6.72 -18.45
C ILE A 135 11.22 -7.18 -17.66
N GLN A 136 10.94 -8.47 -17.70
CA GLN A 136 9.94 -9.12 -16.84
C GLN A 136 10.39 -10.53 -16.47
N ASP A 137 10.30 -10.89 -15.18
CA ASP A 137 10.58 -12.25 -14.71
C ASP A 137 10.02 -12.45 -13.28
N SER A 138 10.29 -13.61 -12.69
CA SER A 138 10.09 -13.82 -11.25
C SER A 138 10.98 -12.89 -10.44
N ALA A 139 10.51 -12.46 -9.26
CA ALA A 139 11.27 -11.57 -8.40
C ALA A 139 12.67 -12.14 -8.05
N ALA A 140 12.77 -13.46 -7.85
CA ALA A 140 14.04 -14.14 -7.59
C ALA A 140 15.05 -13.91 -8.71
N LYS A 141 14.63 -14.15 -9.98
CA LYS A 141 15.52 -13.95 -11.14
C LYS A 141 15.86 -12.47 -11.37
N LEU A 142 14.94 -11.56 -11.09
CA LEU A 142 15.20 -10.12 -11.19
C LEU A 142 16.25 -9.67 -10.17
N LYS A 143 16.24 -10.20 -8.96
CA LYS A 143 17.26 -9.92 -7.93
C LYS A 143 18.66 -10.37 -8.38
N ASP A 144 18.74 -11.49 -9.11
CA ASP A 144 20.02 -12.04 -9.59
C ASP A 144 20.48 -11.42 -10.94
N ASN A 145 19.63 -10.60 -11.54
CA ASN A 145 19.95 -9.97 -12.83
C ASN A 145 20.95 -8.83 -12.64
N LYS A 146 22.12 -8.93 -13.26
CA LYS A 146 23.21 -7.94 -13.15
C LYS A 146 22.82 -6.53 -13.61
N ILE A 147 21.95 -6.40 -14.60
CA ILE A 147 21.45 -5.09 -15.06
C ILE A 147 20.60 -4.46 -13.97
N ILE A 148 19.69 -5.25 -13.39
CA ILE A 148 18.82 -4.78 -12.30
C ILE A 148 19.66 -4.42 -11.07
N GLN A 149 20.64 -5.27 -10.71
CA GLN A 149 21.54 -5.01 -9.58
C GLN A 149 22.26 -3.68 -9.72
N LYS A 150 22.84 -3.43 -10.90
CA LYS A 150 23.61 -2.21 -11.16
C LYS A 150 22.72 -0.96 -11.30
N SER A 151 21.60 -1.05 -12.05
CA SER A 151 20.80 0.12 -12.41
C SER A 151 19.75 0.50 -11.34
N TYR A 152 19.24 -0.47 -10.57
CA TYR A 152 18.10 -0.27 -9.67
C TYR A 152 18.34 -0.70 -8.23
N LEU A 153 19.32 -1.58 -7.93
CA LEU A 153 19.59 -2.03 -6.58
C LEU A 153 20.83 -1.37 -5.95
N GLY A 154 21.57 -0.56 -6.72
CA GLY A 154 22.78 0.13 -6.25
C GLY A 154 23.92 -0.83 -5.88
N MET A 155 23.95 -2.04 -6.46
CA MET A 155 25.02 -3.02 -6.27
C MET A 155 26.03 -2.88 -7.41
N GLU A 156 27.32 -2.74 -7.06
CA GLU A 156 28.44 -2.71 -8.02
C GLU A 156 28.81 -4.11 -8.54
#